data_b537757193118f8515f1534a7acc0259
#
_entry.id   b537757193118f8515f1534a7acc0259
#
_cell.length_a   1.000
_cell.length_b   1.000
_cell.length_c   1.000
_cell.angle_alpha   90.00
_cell.angle_beta   90.00
_cell.angle_gamma   90.00
#
_symmetry.space_group_name_H-M   'P 1'
#
loop_
_entity.id
_entity.type
_entity.pdbx_description
1 polymer ?
#
loop_
_entity_poly.entity_id
_entity_poly.type
_entity_poly.pdbx_seq_one_letter_code
_entity_poly.pdbx_strand_id
1 'polypeptide(L)'
;MLRGGMDGLTAVPVKDRLLNSLRPNILVNKTIDLDGNFSLHPRLKTFASLWKTGQATVVHGSNIPYTKRSHFEGQNQMETGATTPYTEATGWLGRGIDTAELNGLAISLQMPLLLRGKITADNYFPTTLSLPSSKIFEKVTSSFVEGTPLHEAMMSINARPREMLRANWKDREPLKLAKTAAEQLKANDGPRIAVFDLDGFDTHSAQGGTDGEHGEKLSKYDGIVKVLKDNLGETFEDTLIVTLTEFGRKVEENGGYGTEHGYGTAILMAGGLVKKSQVYTDWPGLSKKALFEGQDLNATIDARAVYCSAMAACFDVDFNYMRKHAFWNEQLPDLTEKLFKT
;
A
#
# COMPACT_ATOMS: atom_id res chain seq x y z
N MET A 1 2.65 -0.74 -1.27
CA MET A 1 1.75 -1.44 -2.21
C MET A 1 2.00 -2.94 -2.10
N LEU A 2 0.97 -3.76 -2.14
CA LEU A 2 1.05 -5.22 -2.06
C LEU A 2 0.87 -5.78 -3.48
N ARG A 3 1.99 -6.06 -4.15
CA ARG A 3 2.02 -6.44 -5.58
C ARG A 3 1.71 -7.92 -5.77
N GLY A 4 0.81 -8.22 -6.70
CA GLY A 4 0.44 -9.59 -7.10
C GLY A 4 -1.01 -9.97 -6.81
N GLY A 5 -1.87 -9.02 -6.44
CA GLY A 5 -3.27 -9.32 -6.15
C GLY A 5 -3.44 -9.98 -4.78
N MET A 6 -3.33 -9.21 -3.71
CA MET A 6 -3.50 -9.70 -2.33
C MET A 6 -4.87 -10.33 -2.16
N ASP A 7 -4.91 -11.58 -1.68
CA ASP A 7 -6.14 -12.30 -1.41
C ASP A 7 -6.82 -11.81 -0.12
N GLY A 8 -7.84 -10.97 -0.29
CA GLY A 8 -8.61 -10.41 0.82
C GLY A 8 -9.30 -11.49 1.66
N LEU A 9 -9.73 -12.60 1.05
CA LEU A 9 -10.37 -13.71 1.76
C LEU A 9 -9.38 -14.59 2.55
N THR A 10 -8.10 -14.54 2.22
CA THR A 10 -7.03 -15.17 3.03
C THR A 10 -6.57 -14.20 4.14
N ALA A 11 -6.41 -12.91 3.83
CA ALA A 11 -5.99 -11.93 4.83
C ALA A 11 -7.05 -11.68 5.90
N VAL A 12 -8.32 -11.58 5.48
CA VAL A 12 -9.48 -11.31 6.34
C VAL A 12 -10.63 -12.26 5.95
N PRO A 13 -10.54 -13.54 6.33
CA PRO A 13 -11.55 -14.53 5.97
C PRO A 13 -12.91 -14.21 6.63
N VAL A 14 -13.97 -14.36 5.82
CA VAL A 14 -15.35 -14.33 6.30
C VAL A 14 -15.74 -15.69 6.89
N LYS A 15 -16.52 -15.68 7.96
CA LYS A 15 -17.09 -16.91 8.53
C LYS A 15 -18.31 -17.37 7.72
N ASP A 16 -18.06 -17.93 6.55
CA ASP A 16 -19.07 -18.43 5.64
C ASP A 16 -18.76 -19.90 5.28
N ARG A 17 -19.78 -20.76 5.36
CA ARG A 17 -19.65 -22.19 5.01
C ARG A 17 -19.31 -22.37 3.52
N LEU A 18 -19.71 -21.46 2.65
CA LEU A 18 -19.34 -21.49 1.23
C LEU A 18 -17.85 -21.30 1.04
N LEU A 19 -17.21 -20.41 1.80
CA LEU A 19 -15.75 -20.25 1.74
C LEU A 19 -15.03 -21.56 2.08
N ASN A 20 -15.50 -22.27 3.12
CA ASN A 20 -14.91 -23.54 3.52
C ASN A 20 -15.02 -24.61 2.41
N SER A 21 -16.15 -24.63 1.69
CA SER A 21 -16.37 -25.59 0.59
C SER A 21 -15.61 -25.23 -0.68
N LEU A 22 -15.37 -23.94 -0.92
CA LEU A 22 -14.66 -23.44 -2.09
C LEU A 22 -13.12 -23.45 -1.92
N ARG A 23 -12.65 -23.54 -0.66
CA ARG A 23 -11.21 -23.54 -0.30
C ARG A 23 -10.84 -24.66 0.66
N PRO A 24 -11.17 -25.93 0.36
CA PRO A 24 -10.96 -27.03 1.32
C PRO A 24 -9.49 -27.23 1.70
N ASN A 25 -8.54 -26.90 0.81
CA ASN A 25 -7.11 -27.11 1.04
C ASN A 25 -6.35 -25.85 1.47
N ILE A 26 -6.86 -24.67 1.15
CA ILE A 26 -6.22 -23.38 1.49
C ILE A 26 -7.03 -22.56 2.50
N LEU A 27 -7.92 -23.19 3.25
CA LEU A 27 -8.68 -22.53 4.31
C LEU A 27 -7.75 -22.09 5.44
N VAL A 28 -7.92 -20.84 5.87
CA VAL A 28 -7.17 -20.29 7.00
C VAL A 28 -7.76 -20.82 8.32
N ASN A 29 -6.94 -21.50 9.09
CA ASN A 29 -7.29 -22.03 10.41
C ASN A 29 -6.71 -21.14 11.53
N LYS A 30 -7.22 -21.27 12.76
CA LYS A 30 -6.78 -20.53 13.95
C LYS A 30 -6.82 -19.01 13.73
N THR A 31 -7.83 -18.53 13.02
CA THR A 31 -8.06 -17.12 12.75
C THR A 31 -8.32 -16.33 14.03
N ILE A 32 -8.04 -15.02 13.98
CA ILE A 32 -8.31 -14.09 15.08
C ILE A 32 -9.64 -13.41 14.78
N ASP A 33 -10.63 -13.58 15.65
CA ASP A 33 -11.95 -12.96 15.48
C ASP A 33 -11.86 -11.43 15.50
N LEU A 34 -12.57 -10.77 14.58
CA LEU A 34 -12.66 -9.31 14.49
C LEU A 34 -14.00 -8.78 14.99
N ASP A 35 -15.10 -9.27 14.47
CA ASP A 35 -16.45 -8.76 14.72
C ASP A 35 -17.56 -9.83 14.73
N GLY A 36 -17.18 -11.10 14.79
CA GLY A 36 -18.09 -12.24 14.74
C GLY A 36 -18.38 -12.75 13.33
N ASN A 37 -18.32 -11.92 12.29
CA ASN A 37 -18.50 -12.29 10.88
C ASN A 37 -17.18 -12.47 10.13
N PHE A 38 -16.23 -11.61 10.44
CA PHE A 38 -14.90 -11.62 9.84
C PHE A 38 -13.82 -11.99 10.86
N SER A 39 -12.76 -12.55 10.37
CA SER A 39 -11.61 -12.91 11.16
C SER A 39 -10.33 -12.41 10.45
N LEU A 40 -9.23 -12.37 11.18
CA LEU A 40 -7.93 -11.98 10.66
C LEU A 40 -7.02 -13.20 10.53
N HIS A 41 -6.19 -13.21 9.51
CA HIS A 41 -5.15 -14.24 9.35
C HIS A 41 -4.22 -14.26 10.58
N PRO A 42 -3.88 -15.43 11.14
CA PRO A 42 -3.16 -15.53 12.43
C PRO A 42 -1.71 -15.00 12.38
N ARG A 43 -1.17 -14.76 11.20
CA ARG A 43 0.15 -14.15 11.03
C ARG A 43 0.14 -12.62 11.12
N LEU A 44 -1.03 -11.98 11.13
CA LEU A 44 -1.21 -10.53 11.29
C LEU A 44 -1.30 -10.14 12.79
N LYS A 45 -0.27 -10.44 13.56
CA LYS A 45 -0.26 -10.31 15.03
C LYS A 45 -0.20 -8.86 15.49
N THR A 46 0.61 -8.03 14.85
CA THR A 46 0.72 -6.60 15.13
C THR A 46 -0.57 -5.89 14.75
N PHE A 47 -1.11 -6.21 13.58
CA PHE A 47 -2.39 -5.68 13.14
C PHE A 47 -3.51 -6.05 14.11
N ALA A 48 -3.56 -7.29 14.59
CA ALA A 48 -4.51 -7.73 15.61
C ALA A 48 -4.35 -6.99 16.94
N SER A 49 -3.13 -6.65 17.33
CA SER A 49 -2.88 -5.82 18.52
C SER A 49 -3.41 -4.39 18.33
N LEU A 50 -3.16 -3.78 17.16
CA LEU A 50 -3.69 -2.47 16.80
C LEU A 50 -5.22 -2.47 16.68
N TRP A 51 -5.79 -3.56 16.20
CA TRP A 51 -7.25 -3.74 16.20
C TRP A 51 -7.84 -3.63 17.59
N LYS A 52 -7.26 -4.28 18.59
CA LYS A 52 -7.73 -4.23 19.98
C LYS A 52 -7.65 -2.84 20.61
N THR A 53 -6.75 -1.99 20.12
CA THR A 53 -6.57 -0.60 20.60
C THR A 53 -7.32 0.43 19.76
N GLY A 54 -8.09 0.02 18.74
CA GLY A 54 -8.83 0.93 17.88
C GLY A 54 -7.99 1.59 16.77
N GLN A 55 -6.75 1.11 16.57
CA GLN A 55 -5.78 1.68 15.63
C GLN A 55 -5.60 0.84 14.36
N ALA A 56 -6.51 -0.07 14.06
CA ALA A 56 -6.53 -0.80 12.80
C ALA A 56 -7.97 -0.97 12.30
N THR A 57 -8.16 -0.92 11.00
CA THR A 57 -9.46 -1.10 10.35
C THR A 57 -9.28 -1.81 9.01
N VAL A 58 -10.36 -2.41 8.52
CA VAL A 58 -10.39 -3.12 7.23
C VAL A 58 -11.52 -2.56 6.39
N VAL A 59 -11.29 -2.35 5.10
CA VAL A 59 -12.36 -2.20 4.12
C VAL A 59 -12.38 -3.46 3.26
N HIS A 60 -13.48 -4.21 3.32
CA HIS A 60 -13.60 -5.50 2.63
C HIS A 60 -14.63 -5.45 1.49
N GLY A 61 -14.44 -6.30 0.46
CA GLY A 61 -15.24 -6.23 -0.75
C GLY A 61 -14.94 -4.95 -1.54
N SER A 62 -13.68 -4.59 -1.64
CA SER A 62 -13.21 -3.36 -2.28
C SER A 62 -12.26 -3.66 -3.43
N ASN A 63 -12.28 -2.83 -4.45
CA ASN A 63 -11.26 -2.77 -5.50
C ASN A 63 -11.35 -1.44 -6.26
N ILE A 64 -10.33 -1.15 -7.07
CA ILE A 64 -10.42 -0.16 -8.15
C ILE A 64 -11.38 -0.67 -9.25
N PRO A 65 -11.92 0.21 -10.10
CA PRO A 65 -12.87 -0.19 -11.16
C PRO A 65 -12.16 -0.89 -12.34
N TYR A 66 -11.42 -1.97 -12.04
CA TYR A 66 -10.65 -2.76 -13.00
C TYR A 66 -11.01 -4.25 -12.91
N THR A 67 -11.50 -4.83 -13.98
CA THR A 67 -12.10 -6.18 -14.02
C THR A 67 -11.38 -7.17 -14.94
N LYS A 68 -10.30 -6.76 -15.65
CA LYS A 68 -9.66 -7.60 -16.67
C LYS A 68 -8.55 -8.54 -16.14
N ARG A 69 -8.17 -8.44 -14.87
CA ARG A 69 -7.24 -9.36 -14.20
C ARG A 69 -5.81 -9.39 -14.79
N SER A 70 -5.35 -8.30 -15.43
CA SER A 70 -3.96 -8.12 -15.87
C SER A 70 -3.16 -7.30 -14.86
N HIS A 71 -2.06 -7.80 -14.36
CA HIS A 71 -1.21 -7.05 -13.44
C HIS A 71 -0.78 -5.69 -13.99
N PHE A 72 -0.34 -5.65 -15.24
CA PHE A 72 0.16 -4.40 -15.84
C PHE A 72 -0.92 -3.32 -15.91
N GLU A 73 -2.09 -3.68 -16.40
CA GLU A 73 -3.21 -2.74 -16.48
C GLU A 73 -3.77 -2.40 -15.09
N GLY A 74 -3.94 -3.42 -14.23
CA GLY A 74 -4.45 -3.24 -12.87
C GLY A 74 -3.53 -2.36 -12.02
N GLN A 75 -2.22 -2.58 -12.07
CA GLN A 75 -1.24 -1.72 -11.39
C GLN A 75 -1.26 -0.29 -11.92
N ASN A 76 -1.35 -0.12 -13.24
CA ASN A 76 -1.47 1.21 -13.83
C ASN A 76 -2.71 1.93 -13.31
N GLN A 77 -3.89 1.29 -13.32
CA GLN A 77 -5.12 1.90 -12.79
C GLN A 77 -5.09 2.11 -11.27
N MET A 78 -4.52 1.17 -10.51
CA MET A 78 -4.33 1.31 -9.07
C MET A 78 -3.50 2.55 -8.72
N GLU A 79 -2.45 2.80 -9.47
CA GLU A 79 -1.54 3.91 -9.22
C GLU A 79 -2.04 5.25 -9.80
N THR A 80 -2.72 5.22 -10.95
CA THR A 80 -3.26 6.44 -11.55
C THR A 80 -4.63 6.84 -11.00
N GLY A 81 -5.43 5.89 -10.55
CA GLY A 81 -6.85 6.11 -10.18
C GLY A 81 -7.77 6.27 -11.40
N ALA A 82 -7.25 6.12 -12.63
CA ALA A 82 -8.03 6.23 -13.86
C ALA A 82 -8.96 5.02 -14.06
N THR A 83 -10.00 5.19 -14.87
CA THR A 83 -10.91 4.09 -15.25
C THR A 83 -10.45 3.32 -16.49
N THR A 84 -9.47 3.86 -17.20
CA THR A 84 -8.88 3.23 -18.39
C THR A 84 -7.37 3.17 -18.22
N PRO A 85 -6.72 2.00 -18.44
CA PRO A 85 -5.27 1.87 -18.31
C PRO A 85 -4.52 2.76 -19.30
N TYR A 86 -3.37 3.26 -18.89
CA TYR A 86 -2.40 4.02 -19.69
C TYR A 86 -2.92 5.36 -20.26
N THR A 87 -4.03 5.88 -19.75
CA THR A 87 -4.54 7.21 -20.14
C THR A 87 -3.87 8.34 -19.36
N GLU A 88 -3.29 8.03 -18.21
CA GLU A 88 -2.72 9.01 -17.29
C GLU A 88 -1.23 8.78 -17.03
N ALA A 89 -0.47 9.87 -17.02
CA ALA A 89 0.97 9.85 -16.74
C ALA A 89 1.32 10.18 -15.28
N THR A 90 0.32 10.58 -14.47
CA THR A 90 0.46 10.95 -13.06
C THR A 90 -0.33 10.03 -12.15
N GLY A 91 0.14 9.85 -10.91
CA GLY A 91 -0.53 9.07 -9.88
C GLY A 91 -1.51 9.91 -9.07
N TRP A 92 -2.55 9.26 -8.52
CA TRP A 92 -3.51 9.97 -7.67
C TRP A 92 -2.89 10.54 -6.39
N LEU A 93 -1.89 9.84 -5.81
CA LEU A 93 -1.18 10.33 -4.62
C LEU A 93 -0.25 11.49 -4.97
N GLY A 94 0.42 11.44 -6.13
CA GLY A 94 1.21 12.58 -6.64
C GLY A 94 0.35 13.83 -6.83
N ARG A 95 -0.84 13.69 -7.43
CA ARG A 95 -1.80 14.80 -7.55
C ARG A 95 -2.34 15.28 -6.20
N GLY A 96 -2.53 14.36 -5.23
CA GLY A 96 -2.89 14.71 -3.85
C GLY A 96 -1.80 15.51 -3.14
N ILE A 97 -0.54 15.12 -3.30
CA ILE A 97 0.65 15.84 -2.81
C ILE A 97 0.72 17.24 -3.42
N ASP A 98 0.55 17.35 -4.75
CA ASP A 98 0.50 18.64 -5.44
C ASP A 98 -0.59 19.56 -4.88
N THR A 99 -1.75 18.98 -4.54
CA THR A 99 -2.92 19.69 -4.03
C THR A 99 -2.71 20.22 -2.61
N ALA A 100 -1.98 19.48 -1.79
CA ALA A 100 -1.70 19.79 -0.39
C ALA A 100 -0.32 20.47 -0.19
N GLU A 101 0.45 20.69 -1.27
CA GLU A 101 1.80 21.26 -1.25
C GLU A 101 2.77 20.51 -0.29
N LEU A 102 2.68 19.17 -0.30
CA LEU A 102 3.46 18.29 0.56
C LEU A 102 4.63 17.64 -0.20
N ASN A 103 5.52 16.99 0.55
CA ASN A 103 6.62 16.22 0.01
C ASN A 103 6.37 14.73 0.19
N GLY A 104 6.74 13.92 -0.84
CA GLY A 104 6.65 12.47 -0.82
C GLY A 104 7.99 11.80 -1.02
N LEU A 105 8.12 10.57 -0.53
CA LEU A 105 9.30 9.73 -0.66
C LEU A 105 8.93 8.35 -1.20
N ALA A 106 9.52 7.98 -2.32
CA ALA A 106 9.51 6.60 -2.79
C ALA A 106 10.69 5.84 -2.16
N ILE A 107 10.42 4.75 -1.46
CA ILE A 107 11.44 3.81 -1.00
C ILE A 107 11.59 2.72 -2.07
N SER A 108 12.09 3.10 -3.23
CA SER A 108 12.20 2.23 -4.41
C SER A 108 13.29 2.71 -5.36
N LEU A 109 13.78 1.80 -6.21
CA LEU A 109 14.79 2.15 -7.23
C LEU A 109 14.25 3.13 -8.29
N GLN A 110 12.98 2.95 -8.65
CA GLN A 110 12.30 3.81 -9.63
C GLN A 110 11.14 4.54 -8.95
N MET A 111 10.90 5.78 -9.37
CA MET A 111 9.73 6.53 -8.92
C MET A 111 8.45 5.82 -9.37
N PRO A 112 7.62 5.30 -8.43
CA PRO A 112 6.36 4.67 -8.77
C PRO A 112 5.40 5.68 -9.41
N LEU A 113 4.57 5.19 -10.32
CA LEU A 113 3.59 6.03 -11.00
C LEU A 113 2.64 6.71 -9.99
N LEU A 114 2.31 6.03 -8.89
CA LEU A 114 1.50 6.54 -7.79
C LEU A 114 1.95 7.91 -7.26
N LEU A 115 3.27 8.15 -7.17
CA LEU A 115 3.84 9.41 -6.66
C LEU A 115 4.17 10.44 -7.75
N ARG A 116 3.97 10.12 -9.02
CA ARG A 116 4.25 11.09 -10.09
C ARG A 116 3.19 12.19 -10.08
N GLY A 117 3.64 13.44 -9.97
CA GLY A 117 2.83 14.66 -9.97
C GLY A 117 3.63 15.82 -10.55
N LYS A 118 3.22 17.04 -10.25
CA LYS A 118 3.95 18.28 -10.59
C LYS A 118 5.09 18.55 -9.61
N ILE A 119 4.83 18.34 -8.32
CA ILE A 119 5.85 18.42 -7.28
C ILE A 119 6.70 17.14 -7.39
N THR A 120 8.01 17.31 -7.42
CA THR A 120 8.93 16.18 -7.49
C THR A 120 9.01 15.52 -6.13
N ALA A 121 8.50 14.30 -6.03
CA ALA A 121 8.77 13.45 -4.87
C ALA A 121 10.21 12.92 -4.95
N ASP A 122 10.84 12.74 -3.80
CA ASP A 122 12.16 12.12 -3.72
C ASP A 122 12.07 10.61 -3.81
N ASN A 123 13.18 9.95 -4.19
CA ASN A 123 13.30 8.53 -4.07
C ASN A 123 14.58 8.12 -3.37
N TYR A 124 14.47 7.06 -2.57
CA TYR A 124 15.59 6.44 -1.89
C TYR A 124 15.56 4.93 -2.08
N PHE A 125 16.69 4.38 -2.50
CA PHE A 125 16.89 2.93 -2.49
C PHE A 125 18.34 2.61 -2.20
N PRO A 126 18.65 1.70 -1.26
CA PRO A 126 20.01 1.35 -0.89
C PRO A 126 20.81 0.87 -2.11
N THR A 127 21.92 1.53 -2.40
CA THR A 127 22.80 1.17 -3.52
C THR A 127 24.11 0.58 -3.07
N THR A 128 24.53 -0.50 -3.70
CA THR A 128 25.86 -1.11 -3.52
C THR A 128 26.90 -0.56 -4.48
N LEU A 129 26.48 0.33 -5.39
CA LEU A 129 27.38 0.95 -6.34
C LEU A 129 28.39 1.83 -5.62
N SER A 130 29.64 1.74 -6.04
CA SER A 130 30.69 2.62 -5.54
C SER A 130 30.58 3.97 -6.21
N LEU A 131 30.67 5.04 -5.43
CA LEU A 131 30.78 6.37 -5.99
C LEU A 131 32.09 6.50 -6.82
N PRO A 132 32.08 7.31 -7.88
CA PRO A 132 33.31 7.68 -8.56
C PRO A 132 34.35 8.24 -7.59
N SER A 133 35.63 8.21 -7.98
CA SER A 133 36.68 8.86 -7.19
C SER A 133 36.35 10.35 -6.96
N SER A 134 36.82 10.94 -5.86
CA SER A 134 36.59 12.36 -5.55
C SER A 134 36.95 13.27 -6.73
N LYS A 135 38.07 12.97 -7.39
CA LYS A 135 38.53 13.73 -8.55
C LYS A 135 37.53 13.70 -9.72
N ILE A 136 36.94 12.55 -10.03
CA ILE A 136 35.92 12.41 -11.07
C ILE A 136 34.63 13.13 -10.64
N PHE A 137 34.24 12.96 -9.36
CA PHE A 137 33.05 13.57 -8.81
C PHE A 137 33.13 15.11 -8.87
N GLU A 138 34.24 15.70 -8.43
CA GLU A 138 34.50 17.14 -8.50
C GLU A 138 34.46 17.65 -9.95
N LYS A 139 35.06 16.90 -10.86
CA LYS A 139 35.06 17.27 -12.29
C LYS A 139 33.65 17.24 -12.90
N VAL A 140 32.83 16.28 -12.51
CA VAL A 140 31.42 16.21 -12.93
C VAL A 140 30.61 17.36 -12.30
N THR A 141 30.78 17.62 -11.01
CA THR A 141 30.11 18.71 -10.31
C THR A 141 30.43 20.06 -10.94
N SER A 142 31.70 20.31 -11.25
CA SER A 142 32.14 21.55 -11.90
C SER A 142 31.66 21.73 -13.37
N SER A 143 31.07 20.70 -13.96
CA SER A 143 30.46 20.80 -15.30
C SER A 143 29.01 21.34 -15.25
N PHE A 144 28.42 21.40 -14.09
CA PHE A 144 27.09 21.98 -13.92
C PHE A 144 27.15 23.48 -13.59
N VAL A 145 26.17 24.22 -14.03
CA VAL A 145 26.08 25.66 -13.74
C VAL A 145 25.83 25.84 -12.24
N GLU A 146 26.65 26.64 -11.60
CA GLU A 146 26.56 26.97 -10.17
C GLU A 146 25.18 27.52 -9.82
N GLY A 147 24.61 27.10 -8.67
CA GLY A 147 23.28 27.49 -8.21
C GLY A 147 22.10 26.76 -8.90
N THR A 148 22.38 25.87 -9.85
CA THR A 148 21.31 25.03 -10.41
C THR A 148 20.95 23.87 -9.44
N PRO A 149 19.70 23.37 -9.46
CA PRO A 149 19.29 22.26 -8.57
C PRO A 149 20.21 21.02 -8.67
N LEU A 150 20.73 20.74 -9.86
CA LEU A 150 21.63 19.62 -10.07
C LEU A 150 23.03 19.87 -9.46
N HIS A 151 23.57 21.10 -9.58
CA HIS A 151 24.82 21.49 -8.94
C HIS A 151 24.68 21.41 -7.41
N GLU A 152 23.61 21.94 -6.84
CA GLU A 152 23.29 21.88 -5.39
C GLU A 152 23.18 20.44 -4.87
N ALA A 153 22.48 19.59 -5.61
CA ALA A 153 22.36 18.16 -5.28
C ALA A 153 23.73 17.47 -5.28
N MET A 154 24.59 17.72 -6.26
CA MET A 154 25.93 17.18 -6.32
C MET A 154 26.81 17.68 -5.17
N MET A 155 26.73 18.96 -4.82
CA MET A 155 27.43 19.52 -3.68
C MET A 155 26.97 18.87 -2.35
N SER A 156 25.67 18.66 -2.16
CA SER A 156 25.13 18.01 -0.98
C SER A 156 25.59 16.56 -0.83
N ILE A 157 25.70 15.82 -1.94
CA ILE A 157 26.24 14.45 -1.96
C ILE A 157 27.74 14.46 -1.58
N ASN A 158 28.48 15.40 -2.12
CA ASN A 158 29.95 15.50 -1.86
C ASN A 158 30.26 15.88 -0.42
N ALA A 159 29.35 16.57 0.28
CA ALA A 159 29.47 16.92 1.68
C ALA A 159 29.26 15.72 2.64
N ARG A 160 28.70 14.60 2.16
CA ARG A 160 28.43 13.42 2.99
C ARG A 160 29.64 12.48 3.06
N PRO A 161 29.91 11.86 4.23
CA PRO A 161 30.92 10.81 4.32
C PRO A 161 30.65 9.69 3.33
N ARG A 162 31.66 9.28 2.56
CA ARG A 162 31.51 8.26 1.51
C ARG A 162 31.07 6.92 2.02
N GLU A 163 31.42 6.57 3.27
CA GLU A 163 30.99 5.35 3.95
C GLU A 163 29.49 5.32 4.16
N MET A 164 28.84 6.47 4.36
CA MET A 164 27.40 6.60 4.51
C MET A 164 26.63 6.47 3.17
N LEU A 165 27.34 6.60 2.05
CA LEU A 165 26.73 6.53 0.71
C LEU A 165 26.78 5.12 0.12
N ARG A 166 27.38 4.16 0.81
CA ARG A 166 27.47 2.76 0.39
C ARG A 166 26.62 1.88 1.28
N ALA A 167 25.51 1.38 0.73
CA ALA A 167 24.65 0.44 1.42
C ALA A 167 25.08 -1.02 1.24
N ASN A 168 24.68 -1.87 2.17
CA ASN A 168 24.75 -3.31 2.00
C ASN A 168 23.49 -3.79 1.26
N TRP A 169 23.58 -4.87 0.48
CA TRP A 169 22.41 -5.47 -0.18
C TRP A 169 21.29 -5.85 0.83
N LYS A 170 21.66 -6.22 2.07
CA LYS A 170 20.71 -6.49 3.16
C LYS A 170 19.88 -5.27 3.57
N ASP A 171 20.30 -4.07 3.23
CA ASP A 171 19.55 -2.85 3.53
C ASP A 171 18.31 -2.70 2.64
N ARG A 172 18.20 -3.54 1.57
CA ARG A 172 17.02 -3.66 0.71
C ARG A 172 15.93 -4.56 1.28
N GLU A 173 16.17 -5.19 2.42
CA GLU A 173 15.15 -6.00 3.10
C GLU A 173 13.94 -5.14 3.49
N PRO A 174 12.69 -5.60 3.27
CA PRO A 174 11.49 -4.79 3.50
C PRO A 174 11.41 -4.17 4.90
N LEU A 175 11.85 -4.87 5.94
CA LEU A 175 11.84 -4.35 7.31
C LEU A 175 12.85 -3.22 7.51
N LYS A 176 14.00 -3.26 6.84
CA LYS A 176 14.97 -2.17 6.87
C LYS A 176 14.51 -0.95 6.09
N LEU A 177 13.89 -1.18 4.91
CA LEU A 177 13.27 -0.11 4.15
C LEU A 177 12.15 0.57 4.95
N ALA A 178 11.33 -0.19 5.67
CA ALA A 178 10.32 0.35 6.58
C ALA A 178 10.93 1.19 7.71
N LYS A 179 12.06 0.76 8.27
CA LYS A 179 12.79 1.54 9.28
C LYS A 179 13.29 2.85 8.70
N THR A 180 13.91 2.83 7.52
CA THR A 180 14.35 4.05 6.84
C THR A 180 13.17 4.98 6.55
N ALA A 181 12.03 4.45 6.09
CA ALA A 181 10.82 5.23 5.91
C ALA A 181 10.39 5.95 7.20
N ALA A 182 10.35 5.22 8.34
CA ALA A 182 9.98 5.81 9.62
C ALA A 182 10.96 6.90 10.08
N GLU A 183 12.26 6.69 9.89
CA GLU A 183 13.29 7.68 10.21
C GLU A 183 13.13 8.97 9.38
N GLN A 184 12.83 8.85 8.10
CA GLN A 184 12.60 9.99 7.20
C GLN A 184 11.30 10.72 7.55
N LEU A 185 10.20 10.00 7.78
CA LEU A 185 8.91 10.57 8.17
C LEU A 185 8.94 11.35 9.49
N LYS A 186 9.84 10.97 10.40
CA LYS A 186 10.03 11.66 11.70
C LYS A 186 10.91 12.91 11.62
N ALA A 187 11.67 13.08 10.56
CA ALA A 187 12.56 14.23 10.42
C ALA A 187 11.72 15.52 10.32
N ASN A 188 12.17 16.61 10.98
CA ASN A 188 11.44 17.86 11.01
C ASN A 188 11.16 18.41 9.60
N ASP A 189 12.14 18.31 8.70
CA ASP A 189 12.03 18.69 7.29
C ASP A 189 11.84 17.51 6.36
N GLY A 190 11.39 16.35 6.92
CA GLY A 190 11.21 15.11 6.19
C GLY A 190 9.91 15.08 5.37
N PRO A 191 9.79 14.07 4.48
CA PRO A 191 8.58 13.87 3.71
C PRO A 191 7.40 13.53 4.62
N ARG A 192 6.19 13.88 4.18
CA ARG A 192 4.96 13.50 4.88
C ARG A 192 4.40 12.15 4.44
N ILE A 193 4.84 11.68 3.30
CA ILE A 193 4.37 10.43 2.67
C ILE A 193 5.56 9.55 2.33
N ALA A 194 5.44 8.25 2.61
CA ALA A 194 6.39 7.24 2.15
C ALA A 194 5.65 6.11 1.43
N VAL A 195 6.14 5.73 0.25
CA VAL A 195 5.59 4.64 -0.56
C VAL A 195 6.66 3.60 -0.85
N PHE A 196 6.33 2.32 -0.62
CA PHE A 196 7.18 1.19 -0.98
C PHE A 196 6.37 -0.06 -1.32
N ASP A 197 7.00 -1.00 -2.00
CA ASP A 197 6.38 -2.22 -2.50
C ASP A 197 6.73 -3.43 -1.63
N LEU A 198 5.78 -4.34 -1.54
CA LEU A 198 5.97 -5.70 -1.06
C LEU A 198 5.41 -6.66 -2.11
N ASP A 199 6.31 -7.38 -2.78
CA ASP A 199 5.97 -8.29 -3.87
C ASP A 199 5.63 -9.70 -3.38
N GLY A 200 5.01 -10.47 -4.29
CA GLY A 200 4.84 -11.92 -4.15
C GLY A 200 3.50 -12.33 -3.60
N PHE A 201 2.44 -11.54 -3.83
CA PHE A 201 1.05 -11.91 -3.55
C PHE A 201 0.39 -12.67 -4.72
N ASP A 202 1.10 -12.85 -5.83
CA ASP A 202 0.60 -13.58 -7.01
C ASP A 202 0.74 -15.11 -6.81
N THR A 203 -0.05 -15.64 -5.89
CA THR A 203 0.06 -17.01 -5.39
C THR A 203 -0.86 -17.96 -6.15
N HIS A 204 -0.52 -18.28 -7.40
CA HIS A 204 -1.23 -19.29 -8.22
C HIS A 204 -1.02 -20.71 -7.74
N SER A 205 0.06 -20.99 -7.01
CA SER A 205 0.36 -22.28 -6.41
C SER A 205 0.93 -22.10 -5.01
N ALA A 206 0.82 -23.12 -4.17
CA ALA A 206 1.36 -23.12 -2.81
C ALA A 206 0.96 -21.89 -1.95
N GLN A 207 -0.16 -21.23 -2.30
CA GLN A 207 -0.71 -20.12 -1.53
C GLN A 207 -0.87 -20.51 -0.06
N GLY A 208 -1.42 -21.70 0.14
CA GLY A 208 -1.75 -22.25 1.45
C GLY A 208 -2.86 -21.48 2.17
N GLY A 209 -3.21 -21.99 3.34
CA GLY A 209 -4.13 -21.31 4.26
C GLY A 209 -3.34 -20.56 5.35
N THR A 210 -3.32 -21.14 6.56
CA THR A 210 -2.55 -20.59 7.70
C THR A 210 -1.04 -20.59 7.43
N ASP A 211 -0.57 -21.65 6.81
CA ASP A 211 0.82 -21.82 6.38
C ASP A 211 0.88 -21.89 4.85
N GLY A 212 1.85 -21.23 4.25
CA GLY A 212 2.04 -21.11 2.82
C GLY A 212 2.55 -19.74 2.42
N GLU A 213 2.77 -19.55 1.12
CA GLU A 213 3.42 -18.34 0.59
C GLU A 213 2.66 -17.04 0.92
N HIS A 214 1.34 -17.09 0.81
CA HIS A 214 0.52 -15.88 1.10
C HIS A 214 0.60 -15.49 2.57
N GLY A 215 0.51 -16.46 3.49
CA GLY A 215 0.68 -16.25 4.92
C GLY A 215 2.07 -15.69 5.27
N GLU A 216 3.12 -16.10 4.57
CA GLU A 216 4.47 -15.53 4.74
C GLU A 216 4.55 -14.08 4.28
N LYS A 217 3.88 -13.71 3.19
CA LYS A 217 3.82 -12.32 2.74
C LYS A 217 3.02 -11.45 3.72
N LEU A 218 1.90 -11.96 4.24
CA LEU A 218 1.15 -11.29 5.32
C LEU A 218 2.00 -11.11 6.58
N SER A 219 2.83 -12.10 6.94
CA SER A 219 3.78 -11.97 8.06
C SER A 219 4.82 -10.87 7.83
N LYS A 220 5.33 -10.72 6.60
CA LYS A 220 6.24 -9.63 6.23
C LYS A 220 5.55 -8.27 6.32
N TYR A 221 4.33 -8.17 5.81
CA TYR A 221 3.51 -6.95 5.96
C TYR A 221 3.30 -6.60 7.43
N ASP A 222 2.92 -7.56 8.28
CA ASP A 222 2.74 -7.34 9.71
C ASP A 222 4.03 -6.88 10.39
N GLY A 223 5.17 -7.44 9.99
CA GLY A 223 6.50 -7.01 10.42
C GLY A 223 6.82 -5.57 10.01
N ILE A 224 6.43 -5.15 8.80
CA ILE A 224 6.55 -3.76 8.33
C ILE A 224 5.72 -2.83 9.21
N VAL A 225 4.45 -3.17 9.48
CA VAL A 225 3.58 -2.38 10.37
C VAL A 225 4.19 -2.25 11.75
N LYS A 226 4.77 -3.36 12.29
CA LYS A 226 5.48 -3.34 13.57
C LYS A 226 6.67 -2.39 13.56
N VAL A 227 7.53 -2.49 12.55
CA VAL A 227 8.72 -1.64 12.43
C VAL A 227 8.35 -0.17 12.31
N LEU A 228 7.33 0.16 11.50
CA LEU A 228 6.82 1.52 11.37
C LEU A 228 6.31 2.03 12.71
N LYS A 229 5.44 1.29 13.40
CA LYS A 229 4.92 1.66 14.71
C LYS A 229 6.04 1.92 15.73
N ASP A 230 6.98 0.98 15.87
CA ASP A 230 8.03 1.03 16.87
C ASP A 230 9.01 2.20 16.61
N ASN A 231 9.28 2.54 15.35
CA ASN A 231 10.25 3.59 14.99
C ASN A 231 9.60 4.98 14.83
N LEU A 232 8.32 5.08 14.47
CA LEU A 232 7.60 6.35 14.48
C LEU A 232 7.37 6.85 15.92
N GLY A 233 7.18 5.97 16.88
CA GLY A 233 6.91 6.37 18.27
C GLY A 233 5.61 7.18 18.37
N GLU A 234 5.67 8.37 18.97
CA GLU A 234 4.52 9.26 19.13
C GLU A 234 3.94 9.73 17.78
N THR A 235 4.77 9.88 16.76
CA THR A 235 4.32 10.25 15.40
C THR A 235 3.36 9.20 14.80
N PHE A 236 3.34 7.97 15.33
CA PHE A 236 2.39 6.95 14.90
C PHE A 236 0.93 7.33 15.16
N GLU A 237 0.67 8.18 16.17
CA GLU A 237 -0.69 8.68 16.46
C GLU A 237 -1.23 9.59 15.37
N ASP A 238 -0.34 10.26 14.60
CA ASP A 238 -0.68 11.11 13.46
C ASP A 238 -0.39 10.42 12.12
N THR A 239 -0.24 9.10 12.13
CA THR A 239 0.11 8.30 10.95
C THR A 239 -1.06 7.44 10.50
N LEU A 240 -1.17 7.24 9.19
CA LEU A 240 -2.04 6.24 8.56
C LEU A 240 -1.21 5.37 7.60
N ILE A 241 -1.22 4.06 7.83
CA ILE A 241 -0.69 3.06 6.90
C ILE A 241 -1.87 2.52 6.09
N VAL A 242 -1.79 2.58 4.76
CA VAL A 242 -2.84 2.08 3.84
C VAL A 242 -2.22 1.08 2.87
N THR A 243 -2.85 -0.07 2.70
CA THR A 243 -2.46 -1.04 1.68
C THR A 243 -3.19 -0.80 0.36
N LEU A 244 -2.47 -1.00 -0.74
CA LEU A 244 -2.99 -1.00 -2.10
C LEU A 244 -2.60 -2.31 -2.76
N THR A 245 -3.51 -2.90 -3.53
CA THR A 245 -3.23 -4.03 -4.42
C THR A 245 -4.07 -3.87 -5.69
N GLU A 246 -3.58 -4.39 -6.80
CA GLU A 246 -4.15 -4.13 -8.13
C GLU A 246 -5.50 -4.83 -8.36
N PHE A 247 -5.75 -5.94 -7.67
CA PHE A 247 -7.00 -6.70 -7.67
C PHE A 247 -6.98 -7.76 -6.56
N GLY A 248 -8.07 -8.51 -6.40
CA GLY A 248 -8.17 -9.64 -5.50
C GLY A 248 -7.87 -10.98 -6.18
N ARG A 249 -8.28 -12.06 -5.52
CA ARG A 249 -8.11 -13.43 -6.02
C ARG A 249 -9.48 -14.10 -6.14
N LYS A 250 -9.61 -15.12 -7.03
CA LYS A 250 -10.83 -15.91 -7.13
C LYS A 250 -11.23 -16.47 -5.78
N VAL A 251 -12.55 -16.62 -5.57
CA VAL A 251 -13.07 -17.18 -4.33
C VAL A 251 -12.71 -18.65 -4.23
N GLU A 252 -12.81 -19.40 -5.31
CA GLU A 252 -12.48 -20.82 -5.38
C GLU A 252 -10.97 -21.05 -5.50
N GLU A 253 -10.44 -22.03 -4.76
CA GLU A 253 -9.05 -22.48 -4.95
C GLU A 253 -8.87 -23.21 -6.28
N ASN A 254 -7.65 -23.22 -6.82
CA ASN A 254 -7.29 -23.96 -8.01
C ASN A 254 -6.61 -25.30 -7.68
N GLY A 255 -6.32 -26.11 -8.70
CA GLY A 255 -5.66 -27.41 -8.53
C GLY A 255 -4.20 -27.36 -8.03
N GLY A 256 -3.61 -26.17 -7.92
CA GLY A 256 -2.23 -25.95 -7.44
C GLY A 256 -2.16 -25.49 -5.96
N TYR A 257 -3.25 -25.62 -5.21
CA TYR A 257 -3.35 -25.09 -3.84
C TYR A 257 -3.10 -23.57 -3.76
N GLY A 258 -3.58 -22.86 -4.76
CA GLY A 258 -3.52 -21.40 -4.90
C GLY A 258 -4.83 -20.85 -5.43
N THR A 259 -4.79 -19.65 -5.96
CA THR A 259 -5.97 -18.98 -6.56
C THR A 259 -5.59 -18.26 -7.83
N GLU A 260 -6.52 -18.19 -8.78
CA GLU A 260 -6.38 -17.35 -9.95
C GLU A 260 -6.68 -15.87 -9.61
N HIS A 261 -6.36 -14.95 -10.52
CA HIS A 261 -6.71 -13.54 -10.40
C HIS A 261 -8.23 -13.38 -10.28
N GLY A 262 -8.64 -12.49 -9.40
CA GLY A 262 -10.04 -12.17 -9.15
C GLY A 262 -10.29 -10.65 -9.11
N TYR A 263 -11.43 -10.24 -8.55
CA TYR A 263 -11.83 -8.84 -8.56
C TYR A 263 -11.74 -8.23 -7.16
N GLY A 264 -12.70 -8.49 -6.27
CA GLY A 264 -12.75 -7.88 -4.94
C GLY A 264 -11.65 -8.38 -3.99
N THR A 265 -11.18 -7.48 -3.14
CA THR A 265 -10.14 -7.73 -2.14
C THR A 265 -10.43 -6.98 -0.84
N ALA A 266 -9.45 -6.85 0.03
CA ALA A 266 -9.52 -6.06 1.25
C ALA A 266 -8.40 -5.01 1.29
N ILE A 267 -8.70 -3.84 1.86
CA ILE A 267 -7.73 -2.80 2.21
C ILE A 267 -7.48 -2.89 3.71
N LEU A 268 -6.23 -3.09 4.11
CA LEU A 268 -5.80 -3.09 5.50
C LEU A 268 -5.26 -1.70 5.84
N MET A 269 -5.77 -1.11 6.91
CA MET A 269 -5.32 0.21 7.37
C MET A 269 -4.96 0.17 8.85
N ALA A 270 -3.87 0.84 9.22
CA ALA A 270 -3.37 0.90 10.58
C ALA A 270 -2.75 2.26 10.88
N GLY A 271 -2.81 2.70 12.12
CA GLY A 271 -2.25 3.96 12.61
C GLY A 271 -3.18 4.74 13.50
N GLY A 272 -2.67 5.77 14.13
CA GLY A 272 -3.44 6.58 15.07
C GLY A 272 -4.58 7.37 14.43
N LEU A 273 -4.51 7.66 13.12
CA LEU A 273 -5.59 8.33 12.37
C LEU A 273 -6.78 7.42 12.03
N VAL A 274 -6.72 6.12 12.30
CA VAL A 274 -7.90 5.24 12.20
C VAL A 274 -8.94 5.67 13.25
N LYS A 275 -10.19 5.86 12.82
CA LYS A 275 -11.27 6.31 13.71
C LYS A 275 -11.61 5.27 14.76
N LYS A 276 -11.78 4.03 14.33
CA LYS A 276 -12.08 2.86 15.18
C LYS A 276 -11.79 1.57 14.45
N SER A 277 -11.63 0.49 15.16
CA SER A 277 -11.56 -0.85 14.59
C SER A 277 -12.93 -1.29 14.10
N GLN A 278 -13.03 -1.62 12.82
CA GLN A 278 -14.23 -2.13 12.17
C GLN A 278 -13.85 -2.84 10.85
N VAL A 279 -14.67 -3.79 10.43
CA VAL A 279 -14.69 -4.25 9.05
C VAL A 279 -15.76 -3.43 8.33
N TYR A 280 -15.32 -2.39 7.61
CA TYR A 280 -16.21 -1.58 6.79
C TYR A 280 -16.46 -2.31 5.47
N THR A 281 -17.68 -2.69 5.22
CA THR A 281 -18.06 -3.48 4.06
C THR A 281 -19.55 -3.31 3.73
N ASP A 282 -19.89 -3.39 2.45
CA ASP A 282 -21.21 -3.73 1.95
C ASP A 282 -21.11 -5.17 1.41
N TRP A 283 -21.21 -6.14 2.32
CA TRP A 283 -20.84 -7.52 2.05
C TRP A 283 -21.78 -8.19 1.05
N PRO A 284 -21.29 -8.56 -0.18
CA PRO A 284 -22.15 -9.11 -1.22
C PRO A 284 -22.54 -10.57 -0.99
N GLY A 285 -21.79 -11.30 -0.15
CA GLY A 285 -21.90 -12.75 -0.01
C GLY A 285 -21.06 -13.52 -1.02
N LEU A 286 -21.04 -14.86 -0.85
CA LEU A 286 -20.26 -15.79 -1.68
C LEU A 286 -21.10 -16.71 -2.55
N SER A 287 -22.43 -16.51 -2.60
CA SER A 287 -23.27 -17.29 -3.51
C SER A 287 -22.93 -16.96 -4.98
N LYS A 288 -23.07 -17.92 -5.87
CA LYS A 288 -22.76 -17.75 -7.30
C LYS A 288 -23.42 -16.51 -7.94
N LYS A 289 -24.60 -16.12 -7.46
CA LYS A 289 -25.33 -14.92 -7.94
C LYS A 289 -24.75 -13.62 -7.39
N ALA A 290 -24.11 -13.67 -6.22
CA ALA A 290 -23.51 -12.52 -5.56
C ALA A 290 -22.07 -12.25 -6.05
N LEU A 291 -21.43 -13.28 -6.61
CA LEU A 291 -20.08 -13.17 -7.13
C LEU A 291 -20.05 -12.42 -8.48
N PHE A 292 -19.03 -11.60 -8.66
CA PHE A 292 -18.71 -10.99 -9.94
C PHE A 292 -18.36 -12.10 -10.95
N GLU A 293 -19.05 -12.10 -12.11
CA GLU A 293 -18.97 -13.17 -13.13
C GLU A 293 -19.17 -14.59 -12.56
N GLY A 294 -19.83 -14.71 -11.41
CA GLY A 294 -20.09 -16.00 -10.75
C GLY A 294 -18.86 -16.71 -10.17
N GLN A 295 -17.72 -16.03 -10.03
CA GLN A 295 -16.45 -16.61 -9.60
C GLN A 295 -15.61 -15.75 -8.65
N ASP A 296 -15.68 -14.41 -8.75
CA ASP A 296 -14.84 -13.52 -7.96
C ASP A 296 -15.65 -12.84 -6.86
N LEU A 297 -15.03 -12.52 -5.72
CA LEU A 297 -15.65 -11.63 -4.76
C LEU A 297 -16.02 -10.32 -5.46
N ASN A 298 -17.26 -9.90 -5.35
CA ASN A 298 -17.68 -8.62 -5.92
C ASN A 298 -17.10 -7.46 -5.10
N ALA A 299 -16.61 -6.42 -5.78
CA ALA A 299 -16.20 -5.18 -5.14
C ALA A 299 -17.39 -4.23 -5.09
N THR A 300 -17.97 -4.06 -3.91
CA THR A 300 -19.10 -3.16 -3.64
C THR A 300 -18.63 -1.77 -3.21
N ILE A 301 -17.34 -1.65 -2.85
CA ILE A 301 -16.70 -0.40 -2.43
C ILE A 301 -15.61 -0.05 -3.43
N ASP A 302 -15.69 1.12 -4.04
CA ASP A 302 -14.61 1.67 -4.86
C ASP A 302 -13.42 2.07 -3.98
N ALA A 303 -12.29 1.42 -4.15
CA ALA A 303 -11.07 1.67 -3.38
C ALA A 303 -10.60 3.12 -3.50
N ARG A 304 -10.88 3.80 -4.63
CA ARG A 304 -10.53 5.21 -4.84
C ARG A 304 -11.24 6.13 -3.84
N ALA A 305 -12.46 5.78 -3.40
CA ALA A 305 -13.18 6.50 -2.35
C ALA A 305 -12.42 6.43 -1.01
N VAL A 306 -11.89 5.25 -0.67
CA VAL A 306 -11.08 5.05 0.53
C VAL A 306 -9.79 5.86 0.46
N TYR A 307 -9.09 5.82 -0.68
CA TYR A 307 -7.82 6.53 -0.86
C TYR A 307 -8.00 8.05 -0.88
N CYS A 308 -9.08 8.56 -1.51
CA CYS A 308 -9.43 9.97 -1.50
C CYS A 308 -9.73 10.45 -0.08
N SER A 309 -10.54 9.70 0.67
CA SER A 309 -10.88 10.02 2.07
C SER A 309 -9.66 9.95 2.99
N ALA A 310 -8.74 9.00 2.75
CA ALA A 310 -7.48 8.90 3.48
C ALA A 310 -6.60 10.14 3.25
N MET A 311 -6.45 10.59 1.98
CA MET A 311 -5.72 11.83 1.68
C MET A 311 -6.39 13.05 2.29
N ALA A 312 -7.72 13.17 2.20
CA ALA A 312 -8.46 14.29 2.80
C ALA A 312 -8.19 14.38 4.30
N ALA A 313 -8.29 13.27 5.02
CA ALA A 313 -8.03 13.22 6.46
C ALA A 313 -6.55 13.46 6.82
N CYS A 314 -5.60 12.82 6.10
CA CYS A 314 -4.17 12.93 6.42
C CYS A 314 -3.56 14.28 6.06
N PHE A 315 -4.10 14.96 5.05
CA PHE A 315 -3.55 16.22 4.53
C PHE A 315 -4.34 17.45 5.01
N ASP A 316 -5.39 17.25 5.81
CA ASP A 316 -6.31 18.30 6.27
C ASP A 316 -6.87 19.14 5.11
N VAL A 317 -7.37 18.43 4.08
CA VAL A 317 -7.93 19.02 2.87
C VAL A 317 -9.39 18.57 2.69
N ASP A 318 -10.27 19.48 2.30
CA ASP A 318 -11.67 19.14 2.00
C ASP A 318 -11.76 17.97 1.00
N PHE A 319 -12.62 16.98 1.30
CA PHE A 319 -12.78 15.79 0.48
C PHE A 319 -13.16 16.11 -0.98
N ASN A 320 -14.08 17.04 -1.20
CA ASN A 320 -14.52 17.37 -2.57
C ASN A 320 -13.41 18.08 -3.34
N TYR A 321 -12.62 18.88 -2.65
CA TYR A 321 -11.46 19.54 -3.24
C TYR A 321 -10.40 18.48 -3.61
N MET A 322 -10.07 17.57 -2.70
CA MET A 322 -9.15 16.44 -2.96
C MET A 322 -9.65 15.56 -4.11
N ARG A 323 -10.93 15.16 -4.09
CA ARG A 323 -11.56 14.34 -5.13
C ARG A 323 -11.47 15.01 -6.51
N LYS A 324 -11.74 16.30 -6.58
CA LYS A 324 -11.65 17.07 -7.84
C LYS A 324 -10.25 17.04 -8.44
N HIS A 325 -9.21 17.17 -7.63
CA HIS A 325 -7.84 17.31 -8.10
C HIS A 325 -7.12 15.97 -8.26
N ALA A 326 -7.36 15.01 -7.36
CA ALA A 326 -6.71 13.71 -7.38
C ALA A 326 -7.45 12.68 -8.27
N PHE A 327 -8.78 12.76 -8.40
CA PHE A 327 -9.63 11.80 -9.12
C PHE A 327 -10.58 12.46 -10.14
N TRP A 328 -10.25 13.65 -10.65
CA TRP A 328 -11.00 14.36 -11.73
C TRP A 328 -12.49 14.52 -11.45
N ASN A 329 -12.87 14.66 -10.18
CA ASN A 329 -14.27 14.80 -9.75
C ASN A 329 -15.14 13.56 -10.01
N GLU A 330 -14.54 12.36 -10.09
CA GLU A 330 -15.28 11.09 -10.12
C GLU A 330 -16.31 11.03 -8.99
N GLN A 331 -17.40 10.30 -9.20
CA GLN A 331 -18.49 10.20 -8.21
C GLN A 331 -18.11 9.20 -7.09
N LEU A 332 -17.19 9.64 -6.22
CA LEU A 332 -16.71 8.85 -5.08
C LEU A 332 -17.46 9.30 -3.81
N PRO A 333 -17.97 8.37 -3.00
CA PRO A 333 -18.55 8.70 -1.70
C PRO A 333 -17.45 9.15 -0.72
N ASP A 334 -17.80 10.14 0.12
CA ASP A 334 -16.95 10.56 1.22
C ASP A 334 -17.02 9.55 2.39
N LEU A 335 -15.89 8.95 2.70
CA LEU A 335 -15.73 7.99 3.80
C LEU A 335 -14.86 8.56 4.94
N THR A 336 -14.50 9.84 4.88
CA THR A 336 -13.58 10.50 5.82
C THR A 336 -14.03 10.30 7.26
N GLU A 337 -15.22 10.75 7.59
CA GLU A 337 -15.76 10.61 8.96
C GLU A 337 -16.08 9.17 9.37
N LYS A 338 -16.22 8.24 8.43
CA LYS A 338 -16.51 6.84 8.73
C LYS A 338 -15.26 6.05 9.12
N LEU A 339 -14.13 6.38 8.52
CA LEU A 339 -12.90 5.60 8.59
C LEU A 339 -11.78 6.29 9.39
N PHE A 340 -11.74 7.63 9.42
CA PHE A 340 -10.61 8.39 9.93
C PHE A 340 -11.01 9.36 11.05
N LYS A 341 -10.05 9.69 11.91
CA LYS A 341 -10.14 10.84 12.80
C LYS A 341 -9.87 12.10 11.97
N THR A 342 -10.67 13.12 12.17
CA THR A 342 -10.58 14.46 11.56
C THR A 342 -10.48 15.49 12.65
#